data_9325939061369b890a8f7b489318b517
#
_entry.id   9325939061369b890a8f7b489318b517
#
_cell.length_a   1.000
_cell.length_b   1.000
_cell.length_c   1.000
_cell.angle_alpha   90.00
_cell.angle_beta   90.00
_cell.angle_gamma   90.00
#
_symmetry.space_group_name_H-M   'P 1'
#
loop_
_entity.id
_entity.type
_entity.pdbx_description
1 polymer ?
#
loop_
_entity_poly.entity_id
_entity_poly.type
_entity_poly.pdbx_seq_one_letter_code
_entity_poly.pdbx_strand_id
1 'polypeptide(L)'
;PPQLQSLILDLDTGEVTEPIMIPNGIALFQMRGKREAVRPAAAPASIDYAAYSIAGGRSDAALRIARDVANRVDTCDDLYGVARNQPAEVLDRRALPPSEIAQDIALELARLDPNEVSTNLTRDNGQTLVFLMLCQRNAAGAAEADPESLRNQIRGQRLTTLADALVEDLRAQAVIVAR
;
A
#
# COMPACT_ATOMS: atom_id res chain seq x y z
N PRO A 1 21.45 -11.44 23.99
CA PRO A 1 22.44 -10.39 23.75
C PRO A 1 22.47 -10.04 22.26
N PRO A 2 22.59 -8.74 21.87
CA PRO A 2 22.54 -8.31 20.48
C PRO A 2 23.62 -8.95 19.60
N GLN A 3 24.78 -9.26 20.16
CA GLN A 3 25.88 -9.93 19.46
C GLN A 3 25.54 -11.35 19.02
N LEU A 4 24.73 -12.08 19.79
CA LEU A 4 24.28 -13.43 19.44
C LEU A 4 23.23 -13.41 18.32
N GLN A 5 22.44 -12.35 18.28
CA GLN A 5 21.39 -12.17 17.28
C GLN A 5 21.98 -11.93 15.89
N SER A 6 23.01 -11.08 15.75
CA SER A 6 23.69 -10.86 14.48
C SER A 6 24.36 -12.14 13.97
N LEU A 7 25.06 -12.85 14.85
CA LEU A 7 25.74 -14.12 14.50
C LEU A 7 24.76 -15.18 13.97
N ILE A 8 23.54 -15.28 14.54
CA ILE A 8 22.53 -16.24 14.10
C ILE A 8 21.88 -15.79 12.79
N LEU A 9 21.66 -14.48 12.60
CA LEU A 9 21.01 -13.96 11.40
C LEU A 9 21.90 -14.05 10.14
N ASP A 10 23.22 -14.05 10.32
CA ASP A 10 24.19 -14.17 9.23
C ASP A 10 24.35 -15.61 8.70
N LEU A 11 23.91 -16.63 9.46
CA LEU A 11 23.98 -18.03 9.05
C LEU A 11 23.07 -18.33 7.85
N ASP A 12 23.54 -19.19 6.97
CA ASP A 12 22.70 -19.80 5.94
C ASP A 12 21.85 -20.97 6.47
N THR A 13 20.78 -21.33 5.77
CA THR A 13 19.92 -22.45 6.16
C THR A 13 20.71 -23.76 6.16
N GLY A 14 20.77 -24.43 7.31
CA GLY A 14 21.53 -25.66 7.53
C GLY A 14 22.90 -25.41 8.18
N GLU A 15 23.38 -24.18 8.20
CA GLU A 15 24.67 -23.80 8.77
C GLU A 15 24.63 -23.81 10.31
N VAL A 16 25.77 -24.12 10.93
CA VAL A 16 25.94 -24.21 12.38
C VAL A 16 27.01 -23.19 12.80
N THR A 17 26.76 -22.46 13.90
CA THR A 17 27.76 -21.54 14.46
C THR A 17 29.02 -22.27 14.93
N GLU A 18 30.13 -21.55 14.99
CA GLU A 18 31.25 -21.98 15.85
C GLU A 18 30.78 -22.10 17.31
N PRO A 19 31.48 -22.89 18.14
CA PRO A 19 31.16 -23.01 19.55
C PRO A 19 31.18 -21.67 20.29
N ILE A 20 30.05 -21.28 20.87
CA ILE A 20 29.89 -20.01 21.59
C ILE A 20 29.94 -20.30 23.10
N MET A 21 30.84 -19.64 23.79
CA MET A 21 30.91 -19.73 25.25
C MET A 21 29.74 -18.98 25.89
N ILE A 22 28.97 -19.67 26.72
CA ILE A 22 27.90 -19.12 27.53
C ILE A 22 28.22 -19.33 29.01
N PRO A 23 27.60 -18.61 29.96
CA PRO A 23 27.98 -18.67 31.41
C PRO A 23 28.01 -20.05 32.02
N ASN A 24 27.24 -21.02 31.48
CA ASN A 24 27.12 -22.36 32.02
C ASN A 24 27.53 -23.47 31.03
N GLY A 25 28.26 -23.15 29.94
CA GLY A 25 28.70 -24.14 28.96
C GLY A 25 29.04 -23.59 27.61
N ILE A 26 29.00 -24.46 26.62
CA ILE A 26 29.24 -24.15 25.22
C ILE A 26 27.92 -24.37 24.46
N ALA A 27 27.53 -23.43 23.62
CA ALA A 27 26.33 -23.51 22.79
C ALA A 27 26.71 -23.57 21.31
N LEU A 28 25.98 -24.37 20.54
CA LEU A 28 26.00 -24.42 19.08
C LEU A 28 24.58 -24.09 18.60
N PHE A 29 24.47 -23.22 17.62
CA PHE A 29 23.19 -22.88 17.00
C PHE A 29 23.18 -23.29 15.54
N GLN A 30 22.14 -23.95 15.11
CA GLN A 30 21.92 -24.31 13.72
C GLN A 30 20.76 -23.50 13.14
N MET A 31 20.97 -22.81 12.00
CA MET A 31 19.90 -22.16 11.28
C MET A 31 19.04 -23.21 10.56
N ARG A 32 17.82 -23.45 11.02
CA ARG A 32 16.88 -24.36 10.38
C ARG A 32 16.08 -23.73 9.26
N GLY A 33 15.96 -22.41 9.27
CA GLY A 33 15.26 -21.64 8.23
C GLY A 33 15.06 -20.20 8.68
N LYS A 34 15.07 -19.31 7.71
CA LYS A 34 14.70 -17.90 7.89
C LYS A 34 13.26 -17.73 7.40
N ARG A 35 12.42 -17.15 8.24
CA ARG A 35 11.09 -16.72 7.82
C ARG A 35 11.03 -15.21 7.98
N GLU A 36 10.94 -14.50 6.87
CA GLU A 36 10.64 -13.09 6.93
C GLU A 36 9.26 -12.91 7.57
N ALA A 37 9.21 -12.14 8.65
CA ALA A 37 7.93 -11.69 9.16
C ALA A 37 7.35 -10.70 8.14
N VAL A 38 6.40 -11.17 7.33
CA VAL A 38 5.57 -10.26 6.55
C VAL A 38 4.85 -9.38 7.57
N ARG A 39 5.29 -8.14 7.72
CA ARG A 39 4.49 -7.15 8.47
C ARG A 39 3.14 -7.10 7.79
N PRO A 40 2.03 -7.34 8.52
CA PRO A 40 0.71 -7.06 7.96
C PRO A 40 0.77 -5.63 7.43
N ALA A 41 0.40 -5.43 6.17
CA ALA A 41 0.29 -4.09 5.62
C ALA A 41 -0.58 -3.28 6.59
N ALA A 42 -0.10 -2.10 7.00
CA ALA A 42 -0.89 -1.23 7.86
C ALA A 42 -2.25 -1.02 7.19
N ALA A 43 -3.33 -1.09 7.99
CA ALA A 43 -4.66 -0.85 7.46
C ALA A 43 -4.67 0.51 6.74
N PRO A 44 -5.27 0.60 5.54
CA PRO A 44 -5.31 1.85 4.81
C PRO A 44 -6.10 2.89 5.61
N ALA A 45 -5.68 4.15 5.57
CA ALA A 45 -6.40 5.26 6.19
C ALA A 45 -7.72 5.52 5.46
N SER A 46 -7.71 5.39 4.14
CA SER A 46 -8.92 5.46 3.31
C SER A 46 -8.80 4.53 2.10
N ILE A 47 -9.97 4.13 1.61
CA ILE A 47 -10.12 3.38 0.37
C ILE A 47 -10.89 4.26 -0.60
N ASP A 48 -10.29 4.60 -1.74
CA ASP A 48 -10.93 5.28 -2.87
C ASP A 48 -11.50 4.21 -3.80
N TYR A 49 -12.80 4.29 -4.05
CA TYR A 49 -13.52 3.36 -4.92
C TYR A 49 -14.63 4.06 -5.67
N ALA A 50 -15.02 3.50 -6.79
CA ALA A 50 -16.15 3.94 -7.61
C ALA A 50 -17.17 2.81 -7.75
N ALA A 51 -18.45 3.17 -7.60
CA ALA A 51 -19.59 2.29 -7.80
C ALA A 51 -20.45 2.84 -8.95
N TYR A 52 -20.51 2.12 -10.05
CA TYR A 52 -21.35 2.47 -11.19
C TYR A 52 -22.56 1.55 -11.24
N SER A 53 -23.74 2.14 -11.27
CA SER A 53 -25.04 1.45 -11.20
C SER A 53 -25.55 1.07 -12.58
N ILE A 54 -25.85 -0.22 -12.80
CA ILE A 54 -26.38 -0.75 -14.05
C ILE A 54 -27.76 -1.36 -13.76
N ALA A 55 -28.81 -0.85 -14.41
CA ALA A 55 -30.15 -1.39 -14.27
C ALA A 55 -30.28 -2.81 -14.81
N GLY A 56 -31.14 -3.63 -14.19
CA GLY A 56 -31.43 -5.00 -14.62
C GLY A 56 -30.79 -6.09 -13.77
N GLY A 57 -30.16 -5.72 -12.65
CA GLY A 57 -29.58 -6.67 -11.70
C GLY A 57 -28.55 -7.59 -12.37
N ARG A 58 -28.60 -8.89 -12.05
CA ARG A 58 -27.68 -9.90 -12.65
C ARG A 58 -28.20 -10.52 -13.95
N SER A 59 -29.01 -9.80 -14.71
CA SER A 59 -29.44 -10.27 -16.03
C SER A 59 -28.27 -10.34 -17.02
N ASP A 60 -28.39 -11.18 -18.05
CA ASP A 60 -27.40 -11.28 -19.10
C ASP A 60 -27.16 -9.94 -19.82
N ALA A 61 -28.20 -9.11 -19.93
CA ALA A 61 -28.11 -7.78 -20.52
C ALA A 61 -27.23 -6.86 -19.64
N ALA A 62 -27.48 -6.79 -18.33
CA ALA A 62 -26.70 -5.98 -17.41
C ALA A 62 -25.24 -6.46 -17.32
N LEU A 63 -25.00 -7.78 -17.30
CA LEU A 63 -23.65 -8.35 -17.29
C LEU A 63 -22.89 -8.09 -18.60
N ARG A 64 -23.58 -8.01 -19.75
CA ARG A 64 -22.94 -7.57 -21.01
C ARG A 64 -22.51 -6.12 -20.93
N ILE A 65 -23.40 -5.23 -20.45
CA ILE A 65 -23.06 -3.82 -20.24
C ILE A 65 -21.85 -3.68 -19.30
N ALA A 66 -21.84 -4.42 -18.18
CA ALA A 66 -20.72 -4.40 -17.24
C ALA A 66 -19.41 -4.81 -17.90
N ARG A 67 -19.40 -5.84 -18.75
CA ARG A 67 -18.20 -6.25 -19.50
C ARG A 67 -17.77 -5.20 -20.52
N ASP A 68 -18.72 -4.57 -21.21
CA ASP A 68 -18.42 -3.50 -22.16
C ASP A 68 -17.84 -2.27 -21.45
N VAL A 69 -18.30 -1.96 -20.23
CA VAL A 69 -17.70 -0.93 -19.37
C VAL A 69 -16.29 -1.34 -18.98
N ALA A 70 -16.10 -2.57 -18.46
CA ALA A 70 -14.79 -3.07 -18.04
C ALA A 70 -13.74 -3.02 -19.16
N ASN A 71 -14.14 -3.25 -20.42
CA ASN A 71 -13.24 -3.18 -21.57
C ASN A 71 -12.88 -1.75 -22.02
N ARG A 72 -13.53 -0.74 -21.44
CA ARG A 72 -13.34 0.68 -21.82
C ARG A 72 -12.72 1.52 -20.72
N VAL A 73 -12.57 0.96 -19.52
CA VAL A 73 -12.05 1.68 -18.35
C VAL A 73 -10.80 0.99 -17.85
N ASP A 74 -9.73 1.74 -17.72
CA ASP A 74 -8.47 1.30 -17.10
C ASP A 74 -8.31 1.89 -15.71
N THR A 75 -8.96 3.02 -15.45
CA THR A 75 -8.90 3.74 -14.18
C THR A 75 -10.29 4.19 -13.74
N CYS A 76 -10.43 4.53 -12.46
CA CYS A 76 -11.70 5.08 -11.96
C CYS A 76 -12.12 6.39 -12.65
N ASP A 77 -11.17 7.15 -13.16
CA ASP A 77 -11.47 8.42 -13.84
C ASP A 77 -12.20 8.19 -15.19
N ASP A 78 -11.97 7.07 -15.83
CA ASP A 78 -12.63 6.71 -17.10
C ASP A 78 -14.13 6.49 -16.90
N LEU A 79 -14.56 6.10 -15.69
CA LEU A 79 -15.99 5.93 -15.36
C LEU A 79 -16.79 7.23 -15.50
N TYR A 80 -16.16 8.40 -15.30
CA TYR A 80 -16.83 9.68 -15.58
C TYR A 80 -17.17 9.85 -17.06
N GLY A 81 -16.32 9.32 -17.94
CA GLY A 81 -16.59 9.27 -19.38
C GLY A 81 -17.76 8.33 -19.73
N VAL A 82 -17.85 7.20 -19.04
CA VAL A 82 -18.96 6.22 -19.19
C VAL A 82 -20.27 6.80 -18.66
N ALA A 83 -20.24 7.46 -17.51
CA ALA A 83 -21.41 8.06 -16.87
C ALA A 83 -21.87 9.37 -17.52
N ARG A 84 -21.14 9.86 -18.52
CA ARG A 84 -21.45 11.13 -19.20
C ARG A 84 -22.86 11.11 -19.76
N ASN A 85 -23.61 12.17 -19.51
CA ASN A 85 -25.03 12.34 -19.92
C ASN A 85 -26.02 11.37 -19.23
N GLN A 86 -25.62 10.73 -18.12
CA GLN A 86 -26.49 9.96 -17.25
C GLN A 86 -26.77 10.74 -15.96
N PRO A 87 -27.81 10.36 -15.19
CA PRO A 87 -28.05 10.96 -13.87
C PRO A 87 -26.82 10.83 -12.95
N ALA A 88 -26.59 11.81 -12.10
CA ALA A 88 -25.42 11.87 -11.24
C ALA A 88 -25.34 10.67 -10.27
N GLU A 89 -26.50 10.08 -9.93
CA GLU A 89 -26.63 8.96 -9.01
C GLU A 89 -26.14 7.63 -9.59
N VAL A 90 -25.87 7.59 -10.91
CA VAL A 90 -25.40 6.36 -11.58
C VAL A 90 -23.95 6.06 -11.23
N LEU A 91 -23.13 7.09 -10.97
CA LEU A 91 -21.73 6.94 -10.55
C LEU A 91 -21.52 7.59 -9.19
N ASP A 92 -21.19 6.76 -8.22
CA ASP A 92 -20.81 7.20 -6.87
C ASP A 92 -19.32 6.88 -6.65
N ARG A 93 -18.47 7.90 -6.50
CA ARG A 93 -17.06 7.75 -6.15
C ARG A 93 -16.79 8.35 -4.78
N ARG A 94 -16.16 7.57 -3.93
CA ARG A 94 -15.87 7.94 -2.53
C ARG A 94 -14.47 7.49 -2.12
N ALA A 95 -13.87 8.31 -1.25
CA ALA A 95 -12.67 7.93 -0.51
C ALA A 95 -13.03 7.94 0.98
N LEU A 96 -13.24 6.77 1.57
CA LEU A 96 -13.73 6.61 2.93
C LEU A 96 -12.77 5.77 3.78
N PRO A 97 -12.69 6.03 5.09
CA PRO A 97 -12.06 5.08 6.03
C PRO A 97 -12.74 3.72 5.95
N PRO A 98 -12.01 2.60 6.11
CA PRO A 98 -12.61 1.26 6.06
C PRO A 98 -13.81 1.04 6.99
N SER A 99 -13.84 1.74 8.13
CA SER A 99 -14.92 1.67 9.11
C SER A 99 -16.23 2.35 8.66
N GLU A 100 -16.18 3.21 7.66
CA GLU A 100 -17.33 3.94 7.12
C GLU A 100 -17.87 3.32 5.83
N ILE A 101 -17.21 2.31 5.30
CA ILE A 101 -17.63 1.58 4.10
C ILE A 101 -18.63 0.49 4.51
N ALA A 102 -19.75 0.38 3.78
CA ALA A 102 -20.70 -0.69 3.99
C ALA A 102 -20.03 -2.06 3.90
N GLN A 103 -20.36 -2.98 4.82
CA GLN A 103 -19.64 -4.24 5.01
C GLN A 103 -19.55 -5.09 3.74
N ASP A 104 -20.60 -5.15 2.94
CA ASP A 104 -20.62 -5.89 1.67
C ASP A 104 -19.67 -5.31 0.64
N ILE A 105 -19.63 -3.97 0.51
CA ILE A 105 -18.67 -3.26 -0.34
C ILE A 105 -17.24 -3.47 0.19
N ALA A 106 -17.03 -3.34 1.50
CA ALA A 106 -15.71 -3.50 2.11
C ALA A 106 -15.13 -4.91 1.88
N LEU A 107 -15.95 -5.95 1.99
CA LEU A 107 -15.56 -7.34 1.73
C LEU A 107 -15.19 -7.57 0.27
N GLU A 108 -15.91 -6.94 -0.65
CA GLU A 108 -15.63 -7.06 -2.08
C GLU A 108 -14.36 -6.27 -2.44
N LEU A 109 -14.23 -5.04 -1.95
CA LEU A 109 -13.02 -4.23 -2.14
C LEU A 109 -11.76 -4.89 -1.57
N ALA A 110 -11.89 -5.68 -0.49
CA ALA A 110 -10.74 -6.39 0.09
C ALA A 110 -10.11 -7.44 -0.85
N ARG A 111 -10.85 -7.89 -1.84
CA ARG A 111 -10.44 -8.91 -2.83
C ARG A 111 -9.87 -8.32 -4.11
N LEU A 112 -10.10 -7.03 -4.35
CA LEU A 112 -9.70 -6.36 -5.58
C LEU A 112 -8.31 -5.75 -5.45
N ASP A 113 -7.56 -5.77 -6.52
CA ASP A 113 -6.35 -4.97 -6.67
C ASP A 113 -6.69 -3.55 -7.21
N PRO A 114 -5.79 -2.55 -7.07
CA PRO A 114 -6.02 -1.22 -7.65
C PRO A 114 -6.36 -1.31 -9.14
N ASN A 115 -7.42 -0.60 -9.54
CA ASN A 115 -8.05 -0.60 -10.86
C ASN A 115 -8.74 -1.92 -11.26
N GLU A 116 -8.87 -2.86 -10.35
CA GLU A 116 -9.66 -4.06 -10.58
C GLU A 116 -11.14 -3.82 -10.33
N VAL A 117 -12.00 -4.58 -11.01
CA VAL A 117 -13.45 -4.44 -10.99
C VAL A 117 -14.15 -5.69 -10.48
N SER A 118 -15.29 -5.49 -9.83
CA SER A 118 -16.22 -6.56 -9.44
C SER A 118 -17.65 -6.23 -9.84
N THR A 119 -18.40 -7.26 -10.21
CA THR A 119 -19.84 -7.21 -10.51
C THR A 119 -20.65 -8.15 -9.63
N ASN A 120 -20.14 -8.46 -8.41
CA ASN A 120 -20.76 -9.43 -7.52
C ASN A 120 -21.91 -8.83 -6.71
N LEU A 121 -21.96 -7.52 -6.56
CA LEU A 121 -22.91 -6.82 -5.72
C LEU A 121 -24.13 -6.35 -6.51
N THR A 122 -25.29 -6.36 -5.83
CA THR A 122 -26.53 -5.77 -6.33
C THR A 122 -27.16 -4.85 -5.30
N ARG A 123 -28.00 -3.92 -5.73
CA ARG A 123 -28.80 -2.98 -4.92
C ARG A 123 -30.28 -3.09 -5.32
N ASP A 124 -31.15 -2.38 -4.62
CA ASP A 124 -32.58 -2.26 -4.92
C ASP A 124 -33.26 -3.64 -5.05
N ASN A 125 -33.06 -4.49 -4.05
CA ASN A 125 -33.59 -5.86 -4.02
C ASN A 125 -33.16 -6.70 -5.25
N GLY A 126 -31.91 -6.50 -5.71
CA GLY A 126 -31.36 -7.25 -6.83
C GLY A 126 -31.68 -6.67 -8.22
N GLN A 127 -32.30 -5.50 -8.28
CA GLN A 127 -32.71 -4.88 -9.57
C GLN A 127 -31.57 -4.04 -10.19
N THR A 128 -30.61 -3.62 -9.40
CA THR A 128 -29.45 -2.84 -9.85
C THR A 128 -28.18 -3.63 -9.65
N LEU A 129 -27.41 -3.84 -10.71
CA LEU A 129 -26.06 -4.39 -10.65
C LEU A 129 -25.08 -3.28 -10.28
N VAL A 130 -24.20 -3.54 -9.31
CA VAL A 130 -23.13 -2.62 -8.95
C VAL A 130 -21.84 -3.04 -9.64
N PHE A 131 -21.37 -2.21 -10.55
CA PHE A 131 -20.02 -2.30 -11.09
C PHE A 131 -19.09 -1.54 -10.13
N LEU A 132 -18.37 -2.29 -9.31
CA LEU A 132 -17.50 -1.76 -8.27
C LEU A 132 -16.05 -1.79 -8.75
N MET A 133 -15.35 -0.66 -8.63
CA MET A 133 -13.93 -0.54 -9.00
C MET A 133 -13.13 0.00 -7.82
N LEU A 134 -12.05 -0.67 -7.46
CA LEU A 134 -11.10 -0.16 -6.49
C LEU A 134 -10.13 0.81 -7.18
N CYS A 135 -10.13 2.08 -6.77
CA CYS A 135 -9.22 3.08 -7.32
C CYS A 135 -7.85 2.98 -6.64
N GLN A 136 -7.82 3.14 -5.32
CA GLN A 136 -6.59 3.02 -4.55
C GLN A 136 -6.84 2.83 -3.05
N ARG A 137 -5.81 2.32 -2.35
CA ARG A 137 -5.74 2.29 -0.90
C ARG A 137 -4.73 3.30 -0.41
N ASN A 138 -5.18 4.31 0.32
CA ASN A 138 -4.32 5.35 0.85
C ASN A 138 -3.77 4.92 2.22
N ALA A 139 -2.46 4.90 2.39
CA ALA A 139 -1.83 4.61 3.66
C ALA A 139 -2.13 5.70 4.70
N ALA A 140 -2.13 5.34 5.98
CA ALA A 140 -2.21 6.33 7.05
C ALA A 140 -1.01 7.30 6.94
N GLY A 141 -1.29 8.60 6.79
CA GLY A 141 -0.28 9.63 6.55
C GLY A 141 -0.06 10.00 5.08
N ALA A 142 -0.68 9.29 4.11
CA ALA A 142 -0.67 9.70 2.70
C ALA A 142 -1.80 10.70 2.38
N ALA A 143 -2.82 10.80 3.25
CA ALA A 143 -3.82 11.86 3.16
C ALA A 143 -3.19 13.17 3.67
N GLU A 144 -2.99 14.14 2.77
CA GLU A 144 -2.59 15.53 3.07
C GLU A 144 -1.13 15.76 3.50
N ALA A 145 -0.18 15.01 3.01
CA ALA A 145 1.15 15.59 2.94
C ALA A 145 1.09 16.70 1.88
N ASP A 146 0.93 17.96 2.33
CA ASP A 146 1.06 19.12 1.46
C ASP A 146 2.32 18.95 0.58
N PRO A 147 2.18 18.94 -0.75
CA PRO A 147 3.33 18.70 -1.65
C PRO A 147 4.48 19.67 -1.41
N GLU A 148 4.21 20.88 -0.90
CA GLU A 148 5.23 21.85 -0.52
C GLU A 148 5.97 21.44 0.76
N SER A 149 5.26 20.97 1.76
CA SER A 149 5.88 20.47 3.00
C SER A 149 6.79 19.29 2.73
N LEU A 150 6.36 18.33 1.89
CA LEU A 150 7.16 17.19 1.48
C LEU A 150 8.39 17.60 0.67
N ARG A 151 8.26 18.54 -0.27
CA ARG A 151 9.39 19.11 -1.01
C ARG A 151 10.39 19.80 -0.09
N ASN A 152 9.91 20.55 0.88
CA ASN A 152 10.75 21.26 1.85
C ASN A 152 11.48 20.28 2.77
N GLN A 153 10.82 19.20 3.19
CA GLN A 153 11.44 18.14 3.98
C GLN A 153 12.55 17.41 3.19
N ILE A 154 12.29 17.03 1.93
CA ILE A 154 13.29 16.38 1.06
C ILE A 154 14.45 17.33 0.78
N ARG A 155 14.16 18.61 0.53
CA ARG A 155 15.21 19.64 0.33
C ARG A 155 16.05 19.84 1.59
N GLY A 156 15.43 19.89 2.76
CA GLY A 156 16.12 19.96 4.05
C GLY A 156 17.07 18.77 4.28
N GLN A 157 16.58 17.55 4.07
CA GLN A 157 17.42 16.35 4.19
C GLN A 157 18.63 16.37 3.23
N ARG A 158 18.41 16.75 1.97
CA ARG A 158 19.50 16.85 0.99
C ARG A 158 20.53 17.93 1.38
N LEU A 159 20.07 19.08 1.86
CA LEU A 159 20.98 20.16 2.32
C LEU A 159 21.79 19.71 3.53
N THR A 160 21.19 19.03 4.49
CA THR A 160 21.92 18.47 5.64
C THR A 160 22.98 17.49 5.20
N THR A 161 22.63 16.52 4.33
CA THR A 161 23.61 15.54 3.80
C THR A 161 24.77 16.23 3.06
N LEU A 162 24.48 17.25 2.24
CA LEU A 162 25.52 18.02 1.53
C LEU A 162 26.39 18.84 2.49
N ALA A 163 25.79 19.45 3.52
CA ALA A 163 26.51 20.20 4.53
C ALA A 163 27.46 19.29 5.34
N ASP A 164 26.96 18.11 5.75
CA ASP A 164 27.77 17.13 6.46
C ASP A 164 28.95 16.63 5.61
N ALA A 165 28.70 16.33 4.34
CA ALA A 165 29.76 15.93 3.41
C ALA A 165 30.81 17.04 3.21
N LEU A 166 30.37 18.30 3.08
CA LEU A 166 31.26 19.44 2.95
C LEU A 166 32.09 19.65 4.23
N VAL A 167 31.49 19.52 5.40
CA VAL A 167 32.21 19.64 6.68
C VAL A 167 33.26 18.54 6.82
N GLU A 168 32.95 17.31 6.43
CA GLU A 168 33.91 16.21 6.45
C GLU A 168 35.06 16.45 5.46
N ASP A 169 34.78 16.94 4.26
CA ASP A 169 35.81 17.28 3.28
C ASP A 169 36.70 18.40 3.77
N LEU A 170 36.14 19.47 4.34
CA LEU A 170 36.91 20.57 4.94
C LEU A 170 37.77 20.12 6.13
N ARG A 171 37.24 19.20 6.96
CA ARG A 171 38.03 18.60 8.06
C ARG A 171 39.19 17.76 7.56
N ALA A 172 38.95 16.98 6.49
CA ALA A 172 40.02 16.17 5.88
C ALA A 172 41.14 17.02 5.27
N GLN A 173 40.83 18.23 4.80
CA GLN A 173 41.80 19.17 4.20
C GLN A 173 42.41 20.13 5.24
N ALA A 174 41.85 20.21 6.47
CA ALA A 174 42.35 21.14 7.47
C ALA A 174 43.66 20.69 8.08
N VAL A 175 44.66 21.57 8.09
CA VAL A 175 45.89 21.38 8.83
C VAL A 175 45.76 22.06 10.18
N ILE A 176 45.59 21.25 11.24
CA ILE A 176 45.50 21.77 12.60
C ILE A 176 46.90 21.92 13.17
N VAL A 177 47.33 23.15 13.38
CA VAL A 177 48.59 23.46 14.09
C VAL A 177 48.26 23.79 15.53
N ALA A 178 48.53 22.85 16.45
CA ALA A 178 48.47 23.12 17.85
C ALA A 178 49.66 24.03 18.29
N ARG A 179 49.38 25.14 18.95
CA ARG A 179 50.38 26.00 19.57
C ARG A 179 50.54 25.66 21.04
#